data_7d182eab58d6b2bedef2b4bebccc29ba
#
_entry.id   7d182eab58d6b2bedef2b4bebccc29ba
#
_cell.length_a   1.000
_cell.length_b   1.000
_cell.length_c   1.000
_cell.angle_alpha   90.00
_cell.angle_beta   90.00
_cell.angle_gamma   90.00
#
_symmetry.space_group_name_H-M   'P 1'
#
loop_
_entity.id
_entity.type
_entity.pdbx_description
1 polymer ?
#
loop_
_entity_poly.entity_id
_entity_poly.type
_entity_poly.pdbx_seq_one_letter_code
_entity_poly.pdbx_strand_id
1 'polypeptide(L)'
;VAPSRGLGDVYKRQVTVFDQVYANLQAKFVALFLVIFTVLFSSADIGSGYIKNIGGQVRSRRNLIFSKASVLFVYTTVTMLLYFIIQIIAQQMYFGYLEWGNGSELLRYFGIQILLHYALVLISMAIAVVLNSNVFSMTIVICLCMNTMIVLYGVINHLIQKAGVENFQILKYTVTGKIALLSMSPTNKECLT
;
A
#
# COMPACT_ATOMS: atom_id res chain seq x y z
N VAL A 1 17.52 -36.46 35.38
CA VAL A 1 17.13 -35.06 35.12
C VAL A 1 17.03 -34.90 33.60
N ALA A 2 15.81 -34.88 33.11
CA ALA A 2 15.58 -34.60 31.68
C ALA A 2 16.04 -33.18 31.38
N PRO A 3 16.85 -32.95 30.34
CA PRO A 3 17.23 -31.59 29.94
C PRO A 3 15.97 -30.87 29.46
N SER A 4 15.72 -29.69 30.01
CA SER A 4 14.64 -28.78 29.61
C SER A 4 14.84 -28.31 28.14
N ARG A 5 14.52 -29.22 27.22
CA ARG A 5 14.34 -28.88 25.81
C ARG A 5 13.00 -28.15 25.68
N GLY A 6 12.98 -26.90 25.57
CA GLY A 6 11.74 -26.22 25.25
C GLY A 6 11.67 -24.72 25.42
N LEU A 7 12.44 -24.11 26.31
CA LEU A 7 12.41 -22.64 26.48
C LEU A 7 13.52 -21.91 25.74
N GLY A 8 14.60 -22.58 25.36
CA GLY A 8 15.72 -21.95 24.64
C GLY A 8 15.50 -21.77 23.14
N ASP A 9 14.66 -22.61 22.52
CA ASP A 9 14.46 -22.58 21.05
C ASP A 9 13.39 -21.56 20.63
N VAL A 10 12.55 -21.10 21.54
CA VAL A 10 11.51 -20.09 21.25
C VAL A 10 12.12 -18.69 21.16
N TYR A 11 13.27 -18.43 21.80
CA TYR A 11 13.92 -17.12 21.82
C TYR A 11 14.92 -16.90 20.67
N LYS A 12 15.16 -17.88 19.80
CA LYS A 12 16.11 -17.77 18.68
C LYS A 12 15.44 -17.64 17.31
N ARG A 13 14.22 -17.15 17.24
CA ARG A 13 13.67 -16.75 15.94
C ARG A 13 14.32 -15.43 15.56
N GLN A 14 15.43 -15.51 14.83
CA GLN A 14 16.10 -14.33 14.28
C GLN A 14 15.13 -13.62 13.38
N VAL A 15 14.90 -12.32 13.65
CA VAL A 15 14.03 -11.48 12.81
C VAL A 15 14.73 -11.24 11.49
N THR A 16 14.17 -11.75 10.41
CA THR A 16 14.73 -11.55 9.07
C THR A 16 14.36 -10.17 8.50
N VAL A 17 15.11 -9.70 7.51
CA VAL A 17 14.76 -8.49 6.73
C VAL A 17 13.35 -8.62 6.17
N PHE A 18 12.97 -9.82 5.74
CA PHE A 18 11.62 -10.11 5.26
C PHE A 18 10.56 -9.85 6.32
N ASP A 19 10.72 -10.36 7.54
CA ASP A 19 9.75 -10.18 8.65
C ASP A 19 9.60 -8.69 9.01
N GLN A 20 10.71 -7.94 9.00
CA GLN A 20 10.71 -6.51 9.32
C GLN A 20 10.02 -5.69 8.23
N VAL A 21 10.35 -5.90 6.96
CA VAL A 21 9.70 -5.23 5.83
C VAL A 21 8.20 -5.52 5.83
N TYR A 22 7.85 -6.77 6.08
CA TYR A 22 6.49 -7.25 6.22
C TYR A 22 5.73 -6.50 7.32
N ALA A 23 6.23 -6.50 8.56
CA ALA A 23 5.58 -5.85 9.70
C ALA A 23 5.40 -4.34 9.50
N ASN A 24 6.41 -3.68 8.93
CA ASN A 24 6.39 -2.24 8.73
C ASN A 24 5.48 -1.82 7.56
N LEU A 25 5.33 -2.64 6.51
CA LEU A 25 4.35 -2.37 5.45
C LEU A 25 2.91 -2.49 5.97
N GLN A 26 2.66 -3.36 6.97
CA GLN A 26 1.36 -3.42 7.66
C GLN A 26 1.00 -2.12 8.37
N ALA A 27 1.97 -1.40 8.89
CA ALA A 27 1.74 -0.11 9.55
C ALA A 27 1.26 0.99 8.58
N LYS A 28 1.32 0.75 7.25
CA LYS A 28 0.81 1.61 6.17
C LYS A 28 1.35 3.03 6.11
N PHE A 29 2.40 3.35 6.85
CA PHE A 29 2.99 4.69 6.83
C PHE A 29 3.48 5.08 5.43
N VAL A 30 4.10 4.15 4.70
CA VAL A 30 4.56 4.40 3.33
C VAL A 30 3.37 4.66 2.40
N ALA A 31 2.31 3.85 2.50
CA ALA A 31 1.10 4.04 1.72
C ALA A 31 0.46 5.41 2.01
N LEU A 32 0.38 5.81 3.28
CA LEU A 32 -0.15 7.11 3.69
C LEU A 32 0.66 8.26 3.10
N PHE A 33 1.99 8.18 3.15
CA PHE A 33 2.87 9.19 2.57
C PHE A 33 2.67 9.31 1.06
N LEU A 34 2.60 8.17 0.35
CA LEU A 34 2.35 8.12 -1.09
C LEU A 34 1.02 8.76 -1.48
N VAL A 35 -0.06 8.46 -0.77
CA VAL A 35 -1.40 8.97 -1.13
C VAL A 35 -1.54 10.45 -0.83
N ILE A 36 -0.96 10.97 0.27
CA ILE A 36 -0.95 12.40 0.59
C ILE A 36 -0.23 13.19 -0.52
N PHE A 37 0.98 12.75 -0.89
CA PHE A 37 1.73 13.39 -1.95
C PHE A 37 0.96 13.36 -3.28
N THR A 38 0.33 12.23 -3.60
CA THR A 38 -0.44 12.07 -4.83
C THR A 38 -1.61 13.07 -4.91
N VAL A 39 -2.33 13.25 -3.81
CA VAL A 39 -3.43 14.24 -3.78
C VAL A 39 -2.90 15.64 -3.97
N LEU A 40 -1.83 16.03 -3.26
CA LEU A 40 -1.22 17.36 -3.40
C LEU A 40 -0.72 17.60 -4.82
N PHE A 41 0.01 16.64 -5.39
CA PHE A 41 0.54 16.73 -6.75
C PHE A 41 -0.57 16.81 -7.80
N SER A 42 -1.63 16.01 -7.64
CA SER A 42 -2.73 15.98 -8.61
C SER A 42 -3.58 17.24 -8.56
N SER A 43 -3.73 17.82 -7.38
CA SER A 43 -4.56 19.04 -7.16
C SER A 43 -3.82 20.33 -7.44
N ALA A 44 -2.49 20.33 -7.42
CA ALA A 44 -1.66 21.54 -7.63
C ALA A 44 -1.97 22.25 -8.96
N ASP A 45 -2.18 21.49 -10.03
CA ASP A 45 -2.48 22.05 -11.36
C ASP A 45 -3.87 22.64 -11.46
N ILE A 46 -4.81 22.10 -10.66
CA ILE A 46 -6.19 22.60 -10.62
C ILE A 46 -6.22 23.92 -9.86
N GLY A 47 -5.56 23.97 -8.71
CA GLY A 47 -5.49 25.15 -7.84
C GLY A 47 -4.73 26.33 -8.45
N SER A 48 -3.68 26.06 -9.22
CA SER A 48 -2.86 27.08 -9.89
C SER A 48 -3.49 27.68 -11.17
N GLY A 49 -4.63 27.13 -11.62
CA GLY A 49 -5.23 27.54 -12.90
C GLY A 49 -4.45 27.09 -14.13
N TYR A 50 -3.36 26.31 -13.94
CA TYR A 50 -2.48 25.83 -15.01
C TYR A 50 -3.26 25.07 -16.10
N ILE A 51 -4.26 24.29 -15.73
CA ILE A 51 -5.12 23.55 -16.66
C ILE A 51 -5.91 24.52 -17.56
N LYS A 52 -6.31 25.69 -17.09
CA LYS A 52 -7.02 26.70 -17.90
C LYS A 52 -6.09 27.29 -18.95
N ASN A 53 -4.83 27.56 -18.60
CA ASN A 53 -3.86 28.16 -19.50
C ASN A 53 -3.33 27.19 -20.56
N ILE A 54 -3.15 25.90 -20.21
CA ILE A 54 -2.66 24.88 -21.15
C ILE A 54 -3.80 24.20 -21.92
N GLY A 55 -5.04 24.28 -21.43
CA GLY A 55 -6.18 23.60 -22.03
C GLY A 55 -6.40 23.91 -23.53
N GLY A 56 -5.90 25.07 -24.00
CA GLY A 56 -5.90 25.46 -25.42
C GLY A 56 -4.69 24.96 -26.21
N GLN A 57 -3.60 24.59 -25.57
CA GLN A 57 -2.34 24.18 -26.21
C GLN A 57 -2.16 22.66 -26.25
N VAL A 58 -2.77 21.91 -25.36
CA VAL A 58 -2.64 20.46 -25.30
C VAL A 58 -3.65 19.80 -26.23
N ARG A 59 -3.14 19.15 -27.28
CA ARG A 59 -3.91 18.42 -28.30
C ARG A 59 -4.84 17.32 -27.72
N SER A 60 -4.55 16.77 -26.53
CA SER A 60 -5.34 15.73 -25.90
C SER A 60 -5.21 15.75 -24.38
N ARG A 61 -6.33 15.92 -23.68
CA ARG A 61 -6.42 15.86 -22.21
C ARG A 61 -5.97 14.50 -21.64
N ARG A 62 -6.10 13.43 -22.44
CA ARG A 62 -5.65 12.08 -22.08
C ARG A 62 -4.16 12.02 -21.84
N ASN A 63 -3.36 12.67 -22.69
CA ASN A 63 -1.91 12.67 -22.57
C ASN A 63 -1.43 13.30 -21.25
N LEU A 64 -2.15 14.30 -20.74
CA LEU A 64 -1.84 14.93 -19.46
C LEU A 64 -2.05 13.98 -18.29
N ILE A 65 -3.14 13.20 -18.31
CA ILE A 65 -3.43 12.18 -17.27
C ILE A 65 -2.37 11.07 -17.33
N PHE A 66 -2.03 10.57 -18.51
CA PHE A 66 -0.99 9.54 -18.65
C PHE A 66 0.38 10.04 -18.22
N SER A 67 0.74 11.29 -18.53
CA SER A 67 1.99 11.90 -18.06
C SER A 67 2.05 11.95 -16.53
N LYS A 68 0.98 12.39 -15.88
CA LYS A 68 0.90 12.39 -14.40
C LYS A 68 1.00 10.98 -13.82
N ALA A 69 0.28 10.01 -14.39
CA ALA A 69 0.34 8.63 -13.95
C ALA A 69 1.76 8.05 -14.08
N SER A 70 2.48 8.37 -15.16
CA SER A 70 3.86 7.94 -15.35
C SER A 70 4.81 8.55 -14.30
N VAL A 71 4.67 9.83 -14.00
CA VAL A 71 5.46 10.49 -12.95
C VAL A 71 5.18 9.86 -11.58
N LEU A 72 3.92 9.59 -11.29
CA LEU A 72 3.52 8.94 -10.04
C LEU A 72 4.03 7.49 -9.95
N PHE A 73 4.16 6.79 -11.07
CA PHE A 73 4.79 5.46 -11.11
C PHE A 73 6.26 5.52 -10.69
N VAL A 74 7.02 6.45 -11.30
CA VAL A 74 8.44 6.65 -10.94
C VAL A 74 8.55 7.06 -9.47
N TYR A 75 7.73 8.00 -9.01
CA TYR A 75 7.71 8.43 -7.62
C TYR A 75 7.42 7.27 -6.66
N THR A 76 6.39 6.45 -6.92
CA THR A 76 6.06 5.29 -6.11
C THR A 76 7.21 4.30 -6.05
N THR A 77 7.82 3.99 -7.19
CA THR A 77 8.94 3.04 -7.28
C THR A 77 10.16 3.55 -6.50
N VAL A 78 10.53 4.81 -6.68
CA VAL A 78 11.67 5.42 -5.97
C VAL A 78 11.41 5.44 -4.46
N THR A 79 10.22 5.84 -4.03
CA THR A 79 9.86 5.87 -2.59
C THR A 79 9.90 4.47 -1.98
N MET A 80 9.40 3.45 -2.66
CA MET A 80 9.45 2.07 -2.18
C MET A 80 10.88 1.54 -2.11
N LEU A 81 11.74 1.86 -3.08
CA LEU A 81 13.16 1.48 -3.04
C LEU A 81 13.90 2.17 -1.89
N LEU A 82 13.68 3.46 -1.68
CA LEU A 82 14.25 4.19 -0.54
C LEU A 82 13.78 3.58 0.79
N TYR A 83 12.50 3.28 0.91
CA TYR A 83 11.96 2.59 2.07
C TYR A 83 12.68 1.26 2.33
N PHE A 84 12.90 0.45 1.29
CA PHE A 84 13.59 -0.83 1.41
C PHE A 84 15.04 -0.66 1.88
N ILE A 85 15.76 0.32 1.34
CA ILE A 85 17.13 0.65 1.78
C ILE A 85 17.15 1.06 3.25
N ILE A 86 16.21 1.90 3.68
CA ILE A 86 16.09 2.33 5.09
C ILE A 86 15.82 1.12 6.00
N GLN A 87 15.01 0.16 5.58
CA GLN A 87 14.75 -1.05 6.35
C GLN A 87 16.02 -1.91 6.54
N ILE A 88 16.84 -2.05 5.50
CA ILE A 88 18.13 -2.76 5.60
C ILE A 88 19.07 -2.06 6.60
N ILE A 89 19.18 -0.73 6.51
CA ILE A 89 20.02 0.05 7.43
C ILE A 89 19.49 -0.08 8.86
N ALA A 90 18.18 0.02 9.06
CA ALA A 90 17.56 -0.13 10.36
C ALA A 90 17.80 -1.53 10.96
N GLN A 91 17.67 -2.59 10.15
CA GLN A 91 17.98 -3.95 10.58
C GLN A 91 19.42 -4.06 11.11
N GLN A 92 20.38 -3.56 10.35
CA GLN A 92 21.79 -3.59 10.74
C GLN A 92 22.05 -2.79 12.01
N MET A 93 21.42 -1.61 12.17
CA MET A 93 21.63 -0.75 13.33
C MET A 93 21.02 -1.31 14.63
N TYR A 94 19.81 -1.90 14.55
CA TYR A 94 19.09 -2.35 15.74
C TYR A 94 19.44 -3.77 16.16
N PHE A 95 19.68 -4.66 15.20
CA PHE A 95 19.91 -6.07 15.48
C PHE A 95 21.38 -6.50 15.35
N GLY A 96 22.23 -5.68 14.68
CA GLY A 96 23.65 -5.98 14.50
C GLY A 96 23.95 -7.13 13.54
N TYR A 97 22.95 -7.69 12.90
CA TYR A 97 23.10 -8.76 11.90
C TYR A 97 22.13 -8.54 10.72
N LEU A 98 22.46 -9.12 9.58
CA LEU A 98 21.68 -9.02 8.36
C LEU A 98 21.33 -10.44 7.87
N GLU A 99 20.10 -10.87 8.13
CA GLU A 99 19.56 -12.12 7.60
C GLU A 99 18.44 -11.82 6.59
N TRP A 100 18.67 -12.21 5.35
CA TRP A 100 17.73 -11.89 4.27
C TRP A 100 16.48 -12.77 4.26
N GLY A 101 16.54 -13.94 4.89
CA GLY A 101 15.53 -14.98 4.73
C GLY A 101 15.54 -15.56 3.30
N ASN A 102 14.38 -15.84 2.75
CA ASN A 102 14.27 -16.30 1.37
C ASN A 102 14.27 -15.10 0.39
N GLY A 103 15.43 -14.78 -0.20
CA GLY A 103 15.62 -13.60 -1.04
C GLY A 103 14.70 -13.56 -2.29
N SER A 104 14.39 -14.71 -2.88
CA SER A 104 13.50 -14.79 -4.04
C SER A 104 12.05 -14.46 -3.69
N GLU A 105 11.58 -14.93 -2.53
CA GLU A 105 10.25 -14.58 -2.02
C GLU A 105 10.15 -13.11 -1.62
N LEU A 106 11.20 -12.56 -1.00
CA LEU A 106 11.29 -11.15 -0.67
C LEU A 106 11.18 -10.27 -1.92
N LEU A 107 11.92 -10.59 -2.98
CA LEU A 107 11.90 -9.82 -4.22
C LEU A 107 10.51 -9.88 -4.89
N ARG A 108 9.92 -11.06 -4.94
CA ARG A 108 8.57 -11.25 -5.48
C ARG A 108 7.53 -10.48 -4.68
N TYR A 109 7.57 -10.60 -3.35
CA TYR A 109 6.69 -9.87 -2.44
C TYR A 109 6.81 -8.37 -2.63
N PHE A 110 8.03 -7.84 -2.67
CA PHE A 110 8.30 -6.43 -2.84
C PHE A 110 7.83 -5.90 -4.20
N GLY A 111 8.03 -6.65 -5.28
CA GLY A 111 7.51 -6.30 -6.61
C GLY A 111 5.99 -6.20 -6.66
N ILE A 112 5.29 -7.15 -6.01
CA ILE A 112 3.82 -7.12 -5.90
C ILE A 112 3.37 -5.92 -5.06
N GLN A 113 4.08 -5.61 -3.98
CA GLN A 113 3.77 -4.45 -3.14
C GLN A 113 3.93 -3.13 -3.89
N ILE A 114 4.95 -2.96 -4.72
CA ILE A 114 5.09 -1.76 -5.59
C ILE A 114 3.87 -1.61 -6.50
N LEU A 115 3.42 -2.69 -7.14
CA LEU A 115 2.23 -2.67 -8.00
C LEU A 115 0.96 -2.28 -7.26
N LEU A 116 0.74 -2.85 -6.06
CA LEU A 116 -0.43 -2.55 -5.24
C LEU A 116 -0.41 -1.10 -4.72
N HIS A 117 0.75 -0.60 -4.29
CA HIS A 117 0.89 0.80 -3.88
C HIS A 117 0.67 1.75 -5.05
N TYR A 118 1.16 1.40 -6.24
CA TYR A 118 0.88 2.18 -7.44
C TYR A 118 -0.61 2.18 -7.81
N ALA A 119 -1.30 1.06 -7.70
CA ALA A 119 -2.74 1.00 -7.90
C ALA A 119 -3.50 1.90 -6.91
N LEU A 120 -3.08 1.92 -5.64
CA LEU A 120 -3.63 2.82 -4.62
C LEU A 120 -3.38 4.29 -4.97
N VAL A 121 -2.20 4.62 -5.46
CA VAL A 121 -1.82 5.96 -5.94
C VAL A 121 -2.70 6.39 -7.12
N LEU A 122 -2.98 5.52 -8.09
CA LEU A 122 -3.88 5.82 -9.20
C LEU A 122 -5.31 6.09 -8.75
N ILE A 123 -5.82 5.30 -7.81
CA ILE A 123 -7.15 5.53 -7.20
C ILE A 123 -7.17 6.91 -6.50
N SER A 124 -6.12 7.22 -5.74
CA SER A 124 -5.98 8.51 -5.04
C SER A 124 -5.94 9.69 -6.01
N MET A 125 -5.21 9.55 -7.13
CA MET A 125 -5.17 10.54 -8.21
C MET A 125 -6.57 10.74 -8.82
N ALA A 126 -7.30 9.65 -9.10
CA ALA A 126 -8.65 9.73 -9.65
C ALA A 126 -9.61 10.46 -8.70
N ILE A 127 -9.56 10.15 -7.40
CA ILE A 127 -10.37 10.83 -6.37
C ILE A 127 -10.03 12.33 -6.33
N ALA A 128 -8.74 12.70 -6.36
CA ALA A 128 -8.30 14.09 -6.33
C ALA A 128 -8.80 14.88 -7.56
N VAL A 129 -8.78 14.27 -8.74
CA VAL A 129 -9.25 14.90 -9.98
C VAL A 129 -10.77 15.06 -9.99
N VAL A 130 -11.52 14.06 -9.51
CA VAL A 130 -13.00 14.08 -9.50
C VAL A 130 -13.55 15.08 -8.49
N LEU A 131 -13.01 15.12 -7.27
CA LEU A 131 -13.53 15.97 -6.19
C LEU A 131 -13.12 17.44 -6.33
N ASN A 132 -12.07 17.72 -7.09
CA ASN A 132 -11.57 19.09 -7.31
C ASN A 132 -11.36 19.92 -6.03
N SER A 133 -11.17 19.25 -4.90
CA SER A 133 -10.97 19.83 -3.57
C SER A 133 -9.89 19.06 -2.81
N ASN A 134 -8.82 19.77 -2.42
CA ASN A 134 -7.69 19.16 -1.72
C ASN A 134 -8.08 18.51 -0.39
N VAL A 135 -8.90 19.24 0.39
CA VAL A 135 -9.29 18.82 1.74
C VAL A 135 -10.15 17.55 1.70
N PHE A 136 -11.21 17.57 0.89
CA PHE A 136 -12.10 16.41 0.77
C PHE A 136 -11.40 15.21 0.16
N SER A 137 -10.60 15.42 -0.89
CA SER A 137 -9.82 14.34 -1.52
C SER A 137 -8.86 13.70 -0.54
N MET A 138 -8.11 14.54 0.22
CA MET A 138 -7.15 14.06 1.20
C MET A 138 -7.82 13.26 2.32
N THR A 139 -8.93 13.76 2.85
CA THR A 139 -9.69 13.06 3.90
C THR A 139 -10.17 11.69 3.42
N ILE A 140 -10.80 11.61 2.25
CA ILE A 140 -11.32 10.34 1.70
C ILE A 140 -10.18 9.36 1.45
N VAL A 141 -9.08 9.82 0.86
CA VAL A 141 -7.94 8.95 0.52
C VAL A 141 -7.21 8.44 1.77
N ILE A 142 -7.07 9.28 2.81
CA ILE A 142 -6.53 8.84 4.11
C ILE A 142 -7.44 7.81 4.75
N CYS A 143 -8.75 8.05 4.79
CA CYS A 143 -9.73 7.09 5.32
C CYS A 143 -9.67 5.75 4.57
N LEU A 144 -9.52 5.79 3.25
CA LEU A 144 -9.38 4.60 2.41
C LEU A 144 -8.06 3.87 2.70
N CYS A 145 -6.95 4.59 2.83
CA CYS A 145 -5.63 4.03 3.12
C CYS A 145 -5.58 3.37 4.49
N MET A 146 -6.11 4.01 5.52
CA MET A 146 -6.10 3.53 6.91
C MET A 146 -7.13 2.45 7.22
N ASN A 147 -7.84 1.93 6.21
CA ASN A 147 -8.95 0.98 6.39
C ASN A 147 -10.06 1.48 7.35
N THR A 148 -10.21 2.78 7.54
CA THR A 148 -11.29 3.34 8.34
C THR A 148 -12.66 2.96 7.76
N MET A 149 -12.69 2.64 6.45
CA MET A 149 -13.86 2.10 5.76
C MET A 149 -14.26 0.68 6.17
N ILE A 150 -13.56 0.05 7.14
CA ILE A 150 -13.86 -1.32 7.59
C ILE A 150 -15.29 -1.43 8.13
N VAL A 151 -15.78 -0.38 8.77
CA VAL A 151 -17.17 -0.30 9.26
C VAL A 151 -18.15 -0.31 8.09
N LEU A 152 -17.88 0.48 7.05
CA LEU A 152 -18.70 0.52 5.84
C LEU A 152 -18.68 -0.84 5.13
N TYR A 153 -17.51 -1.47 5.03
CA TYR A 153 -17.37 -2.82 4.46
C TYR A 153 -18.14 -3.85 5.27
N GLY A 154 -18.16 -3.73 6.60
CA GLY A 154 -18.97 -4.58 7.47
C GLY A 154 -20.47 -4.48 7.18
N VAL A 155 -20.98 -3.25 7.03
CA VAL A 155 -22.40 -3.01 6.69
C VAL A 155 -22.73 -3.59 5.31
N ILE A 156 -21.88 -3.35 4.31
CA ILE A 156 -22.11 -3.86 2.95
C ILE A 156 -22.02 -5.39 2.93
N ASN A 157 -21.05 -6.00 3.63
CA ASN A 157 -20.95 -7.45 3.77
C ASN A 157 -22.23 -8.04 4.36
N HIS A 158 -22.75 -7.41 5.42
CA HIS A 158 -23.99 -7.86 6.07
C HIS A 158 -25.19 -7.78 5.11
N LEU A 159 -25.29 -6.70 4.31
CA LEU A 159 -26.35 -6.56 3.30
C LEU A 159 -26.25 -7.63 2.20
N ILE A 160 -25.03 -7.94 1.74
CA ILE A 160 -24.80 -8.96 0.69
C ILE A 160 -25.08 -10.36 1.23
N GLN A 161 -24.70 -10.67 2.48
CA GLN A 161 -25.03 -11.94 3.13
C GLN A 161 -26.54 -12.10 3.27
N LYS A 162 -27.26 -11.02 3.61
CA LYS A 162 -28.72 -11.02 3.69
C LYS A 162 -29.39 -11.22 2.32
N ALA A 163 -28.70 -10.85 1.24
CA ALA A 163 -29.13 -11.11 -0.13
C ALA A 163 -28.84 -12.54 -0.63
N GLY A 164 -28.31 -13.42 0.22
CA GLY A 164 -28.10 -14.85 -0.08
C GLY A 164 -26.71 -15.23 -0.57
N VAL A 165 -25.75 -14.29 -0.57
CA VAL A 165 -24.36 -14.61 -0.96
C VAL A 165 -23.54 -14.89 0.32
N GLU A 166 -23.42 -16.17 0.65
CA GLU A 166 -22.62 -16.62 1.79
C GLU A 166 -21.11 -16.45 1.49
N ASN A 167 -20.33 -16.09 2.53
CA ASN A 167 -18.85 -15.95 2.46
C ASN A 167 -18.29 -14.82 1.61
N PHE A 168 -19.08 -13.83 1.19
CA PHE A 168 -18.55 -12.67 0.50
C PHE A 168 -17.89 -11.69 1.48
N GLN A 169 -16.62 -11.33 1.21
CA GLN A 169 -15.86 -10.35 1.99
C GLN A 169 -15.28 -9.29 1.05
N ILE A 170 -15.86 -8.10 1.05
CA ILE A 170 -15.42 -6.98 0.19
C ILE A 170 -13.94 -6.67 0.38
N LEU A 171 -13.42 -6.76 1.61
CA LEU A 171 -12.03 -6.45 1.91
C LEU A 171 -11.04 -7.25 1.06
N LYS A 172 -11.36 -8.50 0.71
CA LYS A 172 -10.52 -9.33 -0.18
C LYS A 172 -10.38 -8.78 -1.60
N TYR A 173 -11.34 -7.99 -2.04
CA TYR A 173 -11.38 -7.42 -3.41
C TYR A 173 -10.88 -5.99 -3.48
N THR A 174 -10.68 -5.32 -2.35
CA THR A 174 -10.13 -3.95 -2.31
C THR A 174 -8.61 -3.96 -2.38
N VAL A 175 -8.01 -2.92 -2.99
CA VAL A 175 -6.54 -2.76 -3.08
C VAL A 175 -5.92 -2.68 -1.69
N THR A 176 -6.54 -1.94 -0.77
CA THR A 176 -6.08 -1.80 0.62
C THR A 176 -6.17 -3.10 1.40
N GLY A 177 -7.20 -3.91 1.13
CA GLY A 177 -7.33 -5.27 1.67
C GLY A 177 -6.27 -6.21 1.09
N LYS A 178 -5.99 -6.14 -0.20
CA LYS A 178 -4.91 -6.92 -0.84
C LYS A 178 -3.54 -6.54 -0.28
N ILE A 179 -3.26 -5.26 -0.05
CA ILE A 179 -2.01 -4.82 0.61
C ILE A 179 -1.90 -5.46 2.01
N ALA A 180 -2.98 -5.47 2.79
CA ALA A 180 -3.01 -6.05 4.12
C ALA A 180 -2.94 -7.58 4.11
N LEU A 181 -3.63 -8.25 3.18
CA LEU A 181 -3.66 -9.71 3.06
C LEU A 181 -2.36 -10.29 2.49
N LEU A 182 -1.71 -9.60 1.54
CA LEU A 182 -0.36 -9.95 1.09
C LEU A 182 0.65 -9.84 2.21
N SER A 183 0.38 -9.03 3.22
CA SER A 183 1.16 -8.95 4.42
C SER A 183 0.85 -10.09 5.43
N MET A 184 -0.13 -10.94 5.25
CA MET A 184 -0.27 -12.19 6.00
C MET A 184 0.63 -13.26 5.38
N SER A 185 1.48 -13.85 6.22
CA SER A 185 2.56 -14.79 5.90
C SER A 185 2.30 -15.72 4.69
N PRO A 186 3.30 -15.94 3.83
CA PRO A 186 3.21 -16.89 2.72
C PRO A 186 2.99 -18.36 3.15
N THR A 187 3.06 -18.65 4.45
CA THR A 187 2.79 -19.98 5.03
C THR A 187 1.28 -20.33 5.06
N ASN A 188 0.38 -19.35 4.97
CA ASN A 188 -1.05 -19.59 4.87
C ASN A 188 -1.48 -19.57 3.40
N LYS A 189 -1.24 -20.69 2.68
CA LYS A 189 -1.73 -20.93 1.33
C LYS A 189 -3.27 -20.86 1.21
N GLU A 190 -3.99 -20.84 2.31
CA GLU A 190 -5.46 -20.80 2.35
C GLU A 190 -6.08 -19.42 2.07
N CYS A 191 -5.29 -18.34 2.03
CA CYS A 191 -5.82 -17.00 1.73
C CYS A 191 -5.76 -16.62 0.24
N LEU A 192 -5.30 -17.50 -0.63
CA LEU A 192 -5.15 -17.26 -2.08
C LEU A 192 -6.11 -18.06 -2.95
N THR A 193 -6.95 -18.89 -2.38
CA THR A 193 -8.13 -19.50 -3.00
C THR A 193 -9.38 -18.84 -2.46
#